data_e6d56eff4dcb65449a32acab1afbc887
#
_entry.id   e6d56eff4dcb65449a32acab1afbc887
#
_cell.length_a   1.000
_cell.length_b   1.000
_cell.length_c   1.000
_cell.angle_alpha   90.00
_cell.angle_beta   90.00
_cell.angle_gamma   90.00
#
_symmetry.space_group_name_H-M   'P 1'
#
loop_
_entity.id
_entity.type
_entity.pdbx_description
1 polymer ?
#
loop_
_entity_poly.entity_id
_entity_poly.type
_entity_poly.pdbx_seq_one_letter_code
_entity_poly.pdbx_strand_id
1 'polypeptide(L)'
;MKHPIITLTSDFGVQSQGIGIMEGVALEINPEAHVIHLMHGLPDFNLFYAARTMETVSYMPVGYHVCVVDPGVGTKRKPIIIETGRGDFLIGPDNGVLIPATRFLGGIKKVVEITNEKYMKKPISPIFHGRDIFTPAAAYLSKGVKIGEFGKELKPEELAKAPYEEAITEEDKIHAKIISINKFGSLHLNITHSAWDKCGAELN
;
A
#
# COMPACT_ATOMS: atom_id res chain seq x y z
N MET A 1 -2.29 13.06 16.15
CA MET A 1 -3.59 13.40 15.54
C MET A 1 -4.70 12.87 16.44
N LYS A 2 -5.78 13.63 16.63
CA LYS A 2 -6.89 13.24 17.52
C LYS A 2 -7.66 12.02 16.99
N HIS A 3 -7.64 11.79 15.69
CA HIS A 3 -8.25 10.65 15.01
C HIS A 3 -7.29 10.18 13.91
N PRO A 4 -6.46 9.17 14.18
CA PRO A 4 -5.52 8.65 13.20
C PRO A 4 -6.28 7.98 12.03
N ILE A 5 -5.78 8.19 10.81
CA ILE A 5 -6.40 7.68 9.60
C ILE A 5 -5.80 6.33 9.25
N ILE A 6 -6.65 5.32 9.06
CA ILE A 6 -6.28 4.02 8.51
C ILE A 6 -7.01 3.87 7.17
N THR A 7 -6.29 3.67 6.07
CA THR A 7 -6.94 3.34 4.80
C THR A 7 -6.84 1.85 4.51
N LEU A 8 -7.91 1.27 3.95
CA LEU A 8 -7.97 -0.13 3.54
C LEU A 8 -8.14 -0.22 2.02
N THR A 9 -7.28 -1.01 1.39
CA THR A 9 -7.30 -1.30 -0.05
C THR A 9 -7.18 -2.80 -0.26
N SER A 10 -8.02 -3.41 -1.11
CA SER A 10 -7.94 -4.84 -1.43
C SER A 10 -8.57 -5.17 -2.79
N ASP A 11 -8.35 -6.40 -3.24
CA ASP A 11 -9.00 -7.03 -4.39
C ASP A 11 -10.14 -7.98 -3.98
N PHE A 12 -10.69 -7.82 -2.79
CA PHE A 12 -11.74 -8.71 -2.25
C PHE A 12 -13.09 -8.58 -2.94
N GLY A 13 -13.29 -7.52 -3.74
CA GLY A 13 -14.59 -7.16 -4.30
C GLY A 13 -15.45 -6.37 -3.29
N VAL A 14 -16.21 -5.41 -3.78
CA VAL A 14 -16.97 -4.45 -2.95
C VAL A 14 -18.07 -5.09 -2.09
N GLN A 15 -18.47 -6.32 -2.39
CA GLN A 15 -19.48 -7.07 -1.63
C GLN A 15 -18.85 -8.03 -0.61
N SER A 16 -17.54 -8.06 -0.47
CA SER A 16 -16.86 -8.99 0.43
C SER A 16 -17.05 -8.59 1.89
N GLN A 17 -17.56 -9.53 2.70
CA GLN A 17 -17.60 -9.36 4.16
C GLN A 17 -16.22 -9.15 4.79
N GLY A 18 -15.15 -9.59 4.11
CA GLY A 18 -13.77 -9.41 4.57
C GLY A 18 -13.40 -7.95 4.81
N ILE A 19 -14.03 -7.03 4.08
CA ILE A 19 -13.84 -5.58 4.23
C ILE A 19 -14.30 -5.12 5.61
N GLY A 20 -15.55 -5.40 5.96
CA GLY A 20 -16.11 -5.05 7.27
C GLY A 20 -15.42 -5.77 8.43
N ILE A 21 -14.95 -6.99 8.21
CA ILE A 21 -14.15 -7.72 9.22
C ILE A 21 -12.82 -7.00 9.49
N MET A 22 -12.11 -6.53 8.46
CA MET A 22 -10.88 -5.76 8.66
C MET A 22 -11.13 -4.44 9.37
N GLU A 23 -12.20 -3.71 9.00
CA GLU A 23 -12.60 -2.49 9.70
C GLU A 23 -12.89 -2.77 11.18
N GLY A 24 -13.70 -3.81 11.46
CA GLY A 24 -14.00 -4.21 12.84
C GLY A 24 -12.75 -4.53 13.66
N VAL A 25 -11.76 -5.20 13.06
CA VAL A 25 -10.47 -5.47 13.72
C VAL A 25 -9.67 -4.18 13.99
N ALA A 26 -9.68 -3.23 13.06
CA ALA A 26 -9.02 -1.94 13.27
C ALA A 26 -9.64 -1.20 14.44
N LEU A 27 -10.97 -1.13 14.51
CA LEU A 27 -11.73 -0.43 15.56
C LEU A 27 -11.69 -1.16 16.91
N GLU A 28 -11.62 -2.50 16.94
CA GLU A 28 -11.39 -3.29 18.16
C GLU A 28 -10.05 -2.89 18.83
N ILE A 29 -9.01 -2.66 18.03
CA ILE A 29 -7.67 -2.31 18.52
C ILE A 29 -7.58 -0.81 18.82
N ASN A 30 -8.06 0.04 17.91
CA ASN A 30 -8.05 1.49 18.06
C ASN A 30 -9.42 2.12 17.73
N PRO A 31 -10.34 2.25 18.70
CA PRO A 31 -11.65 2.84 18.47
C PRO A 31 -11.63 4.32 18.02
N GLU A 32 -10.51 5.01 18.24
CA GLU A 32 -10.34 6.41 17.84
C GLU A 32 -9.89 6.56 16.38
N ALA A 33 -9.59 5.44 15.69
CA ALA A 33 -9.16 5.49 14.32
C ALA A 33 -10.32 5.85 13.38
N HIS A 34 -10.02 6.66 12.37
CA HIS A 34 -10.91 6.90 11.25
C HIS A 34 -10.53 5.96 10.10
N VAL A 35 -11.38 4.96 9.83
CA VAL A 35 -11.13 3.98 8.77
C VAL A 35 -11.73 4.48 7.47
N ILE A 36 -10.92 4.51 6.40
CA ILE A 36 -11.33 4.91 5.06
C ILE A 36 -11.13 3.71 4.12
N HIS A 37 -12.19 3.29 3.48
CA HIS A 37 -12.15 2.30 2.41
C HIS A 37 -11.72 2.98 1.11
N LEU A 38 -10.44 2.85 0.75
CA LEU A 38 -9.90 3.53 -0.43
C LEU A 38 -10.40 2.86 -1.71
N MET A 39 -10.24 1.54 -1.81
CA MET A 39 -10.74 0.75 -2.93
C MET A 39 -10.75 -0.75 -2.60
N HIS A 40 -11.83 -1.46 -2.94
CA HIS A 40 -11.96 -2.90 -2.77
C HIS A 40 -12.37 -3.65 -4.04
N GLY A 41 -12.64 -2.92 -5.11
CA GLY A 41 -12.97 -3.46 -6.43
C GLY A 41 -11.77 -3.53 -7.37
N LEU A 42 -10.56 -3.76 -6.84
CA LEU A 42 -9.38 -4.00 -7.66
C LEU A 42 -9.56 -5.33 -8.43
N PRO A 43 -9.05 -5.43 -9.68
CA PRO A 43 -9.00 -6.71 -10.36
C PRO A 43 -8.16 -7.71 -9.57
N ASP A 44 -8.60 -8.97 -9.51
CA ASP A 44 -7.98 -10.03 -8.72
C ASP A 44 -6.47 -10.13 -9.02
N PHE A 45 -5.66 -10.08 -7.96
CA PHE A 45 -4.20 -10.21 -8.00
C PHE A 45 -3.46 -9.22 -8.90
N ASN A 46 -4.12 -8.14 -9.34
CA ASN A 46 -3.51 -7.15 -10.22
C ASN A 46 -2.63 -6.16 -9.43
N LEU A 47 -1.35 -6.52 -9.29
CA LEU A 47 -0.36 -5.70 -8.57
C LEU A 47 -0.12 -4.34 -9.24
N PHE A 48 -0.24 -4.23 -10.57
CA PHE A 48 -0.10 -2.96 -11.29
C PHE A 48 -1.17 -1.97 -10.85
N TYR A 49 -2.42 -2.41 -10.91
CA TYR A 49 -3.55 -1.56 -10.54
C TYR A 49 -3.52 -1.21 -9.05
N ALA A 50 -3.20 -2.19 -8.20
CA ALA A 50 -3.09 -2.00 -6.76
C ALA A 50 -1.99 -0.98 -6.40
N ALA A 51 -0.80 -1.09 -6.98
CA ALA A 51 0.30 -0.16 -6.75
C ALA A 51 -0.07 1.26 -7.21
N ARG A 52 -0.73 1.41 -8.37
CA ARG A 52 -1.24 2.68 -8.84
C ARG A 52 -2.29 3.28 -7.90
N THR A 53 -3.18 2.44 -7.36
CA THR A 53 -4.16 2.87 -6.36
C THR A 53 -3.46 3.34 -5.08
N MET A 54 -2.42 2.63 -4.62
CA MET A 54 -1.65 3.05 -3.45
C MET A 54 -0.93 4.39 -3.63
N GLU A 55 -0.55 4.79 -4.84
CA GLU A 55 0.02 6.13 -5.08
C GLU A 55 -0.95 7.25 -4.70
N THR A 56 -2.28 7.00 -4.79
CA THR A 56 -3.30 8.01 -4.47
C THR A 56 -3.35 8.40 -2.99
N VAL A 57 -2.73 7.62 -2.08
CA VAL A 57 -2.63 8.02 -0.67
C VAL A 57 -1.78 9.27 -0.48
N SER A 58 -1.01 9.67 -1.48
CA SER A 58 -0.29 10.96 -1.49
C SER A 58 -1.22 12.18 -1.39
N TYR A 59 -2.47 12.04 -1.84
CA TYR A 59 -3.52 13.07 -1.72
C TYR A 59 -4.24 13.04 -0.38
N MET A 60 -3.92 12.07 0.49
CA MET A 60 -4.55 11.93 1.80
C MET A 60 -3.68 12.55 2.90
N PRO A 61 -4.26 12.87 4.07
CA PRO A 61 -3.46 13.20 5.25
C PRO A 61 -2.52 12.05 5.61
N VAL A 62 -1.42 12.37 6.29
CA VAL A 62 -0.49 11.36 6.85
C VAL A 62 -1.27 10.32 7.64
N GLY A 63 -1.00 9.04 7.35
CA GLY A 63 -1.80 7.94 7.91
C GLY A 63 -1.13 6.57 7.80
N TYR A 64 -1.96 5.55 8.02
CA TYR A 64 -1.61 4.14 8.04
C TYR A 64 -2.36 3.44 6.90
N HIS A 65 -1.64 3.11 5.82
CA HIS A 65 -2.23 2.69 4.56
C HIS A 65 -2.03 1.19 4.35
N VAL A 66 -3.11 0.42 4.44
CA VAL A 66 -3.10 -1.04 4.27
C VAL A 66 -3.47 -1.41 2.84
N CYS A 67 -2.64 -2.24 2.20
CA CYS A 67 -2.93 -2.85 0.91
C CYS A 67 -2.93 -4.38 1.05
N VAL A 68 -4.04 -5.01 0.65
CA VAL A 68 -4.24 -6.47 0.72
C VAL A 68 -4.53 -7.01 -0.68
N VAL A 69 -3.56 -6.86 -1.59
CA VAL A 69 -3.52 -7.56 -2.88
C VAL A 69 -2.33 -8.50 -2.82
N ASP A 70 -2.62 -9.78 -2.53
CA ASP A 70 -1.63 -10.71 -2.03
C ASP A 70 -1.74 -12.11 -2.63
N PRO A 71 -1.27 -12.31 -3.88
CA PRO A 71 -1.24 -13.64 -4.49
C PRO A 71 -0.31 -14.62 -3.77
N GLY A 72 0.53 -14.13 -2.86
CA GLY A 72 1.47 -14.91 -2.06
C GLY A 72 1.03 -15.15 -0.61
N VAL A 73 -0.24 -14.93 -0.26
CA VAL A 73 -0.75 -15.16 1.10
C VAL A 73 -0.48 -16.59 1.58
N GLY A 74 -0.02 -16.74 2.82
CA GLY A 74 0.29 -18.05 3.41
C GLY A 74 1.59 -18.72 2.90
N THR A 75 2.36 -18.07 2.03
CA THR A 75 3.66 -18.54 1.55
C THR A 75 4.82 -17.90 2.32
N LYS A 76 6.04 -17.96 1.77
CA LYS A 76 7.24 -17.31 2.32
C LYS A 76 7.29 -15.79 2.09
N ARG A 77 6.28 -15.20 1.45
CA ARG A 77 6.16 -13.76 1.25
C ARG A 77 6.14 -13.04 2.61
N LYS A 78 7.04 -12.08 2.80
CA LYS A 78 7.14 -11.31 4.05
C LYS A 78 5.98 -10.34 4.20
N PRO A 79 5.34 -10.23 5.38
CA PRO A 79 4.49 -9.10 5.73
C PRO A 79 5.37 -7.93 6.18
N ILE A 80 5.14 -6.73 5.62
CA ILE A 80 6.02 -5.58 5.89
C ILE A 80 5.27 -4.31 6.28
N ILE A 81 6.00 -3.44 6.97
CA ILE A 81 5.66 -2.04 7.21
C ILE A 81 6.77 -1.19 6.60
N ILE A 82 6.40 -0.18 5.82
CA ILE A 82 7.29 0.86 5.32
C ILE A 82 6.91 2.17 6.00
N GLU A 83 7.82 2.78 6.77
CA GLU A 83 7.74 4.16 7.21
C GLU A 83 8.30 5.05 6.11
N THR A 84 7.56 6.08 5.70
CA THR A 84 7.95 6.99 4.63
C THR A 84 8.57 8.28 5.17
N GLY A 85 9.25 9.04 4.31
CA GLY A 85 9.82 10.34 4.67
C GLY A 85 8.77 11.38 5.08
N ARG A 86 7.54 11.32 4.54
CA ARG A 86 6.41 12.16 4.94
C ARG A 86 5.84 11.78 6.31
N GLY A 87 6.12 10.56 6.79
CA GLY A 87 5.63 10.04 8.06
C GLY A 87 4.42 9.12 7.94
N ASP A 88 4.07 8.70 6.72
CA ASP A 88 3.06 7.65 6.52
C ASP A 88 3.64 6.27 6.80
N PHE A 89 2.75 5.34 7.09
CA PHE A 89 3.06 3.92 7.15
C PHE A 89 2.30 3.18 6.05
N LEU A 90 3.03 2.46 5.20
CA LEU A 90 2.47 1.55 4.20
C LEU A 90 2.59 0.13 4.74
N ILE A 91 1.49 -0.60 4.81
CA ILE A 91 1.42 -1.93 5.43
C ILE A 91 0.82 -2.92 4.43
N GLY A 92 1.50 -4.06 4.22
CA GLY A 92 1.02 -5.08 3.29
C GLY A 92 2.06 -6.14 2.97
N PRO A 93 1.84 -6.90 1.87
CA PRO A 93 2.77 -7.92 1.43
C PRO A 93 4.02 -7.33 0.76
N ASP A 94 5.17 -7.95 0.97
CA ASP A 94 6.38 -7.69 0.21
C ASP A 94 6.31 -8.38 -1.15
N ASN A 95 5.55 -7.79 -2.06
CA ASN A 95 5.37 -8.21 -3.45
C ASN A 95 5.50 -7.04 -4.44
N GLY A 96 6.06 -5.92 -3.96
CA GLY A 96 6.29 -4.70 -4.74
C GLY A 96 5.15 -3.70 -4.76
N VAL A 97 3.94 -4.09 -4.32
CA VAL A 97 2.72 -3.25 -4.42
C VAL A 97 2.81 -1.91 -3.68
N LEU A 98 3.60 -1.84 -2.60
CA LEU A 98 3.77 -0.64 -1.78
C LEU A 98 4.84 0.33 -2.31
N ILE A 99 5.77 -0.17 -3.13
CA ILE A 99 6.97 0.57 -3.52
C ILE A 99 6.67 1.84 -4.33
N PRO A 100 5.81 1.82 -5.37
CA PRO A 100 5.56 3.03 -6.17
C PRO A 100 5.01 4.21 -5.37
N ALA A 101 4.20 3.96 -4.33
CA ALA A 101 3.66 5.02 -3.48
C ALA A 101 4.74 5.79 -2.73
N THR A 102 5.84 5.14 -2.35
CA THR A 102 6.90 5.76 -1.53
C THR A 102 7.51 7.00 -2.17
N ARG A 103 7.60 7.05 -3.51
CA ARG A 103 8.17 8.18 -4.26
C ARG A 103 7.40 9.49 -4.06
N PHE A 104 6.09 9.40 -3.80
CA PHE A 104 5.22 10.55 -3.54
C PHE A 104 5.11 10.90 -2.06
N LEU A 105 5.69 10.05 -1.20
CA LEU A 105 5.63 10.15 0.26
C LEU A 105 6.99 10.45 0.89
N GLY A 106 7.93 10.99 0.12
CA GLY A 106 9.27 11.36 0.60
C GLY A 106 10.26 10.20 0.69
N GLY A 107 10.01 9.11 -0.03
CA GLY A 107 10.87 7.92 -0.07
C GLY A 107 10.69 6.99 1.12
N ILE A 108 11.49 5.93 1.13
CA ILE A 108 11.53 4.92 2.21
C ILE A 108 12.46 5.44 3.32
N LYS A 109 11.92 5.60 4.53
CA LYS A 109 12.72 5.96 5.71
C LYS A 109 13.15 4.73 6.50
N LYS A 110 12.22 3.77 6.66
CA LYS A 110 12.46 2.54 7.42
C LYS A 110 11.54 1.42 6.93
N VAL A 111 12.04 0.17 6.97
CA VAL A 111 11.25 -1.03 6.66
C VAL A 111 11.38 -2.02 7.79
N VAL A 112 10.26 -2.66 8.16
CA VAL A 112 10.23 -3.72 9.16
C VAL A 112 9.39 -4.89 8.67
N GLU A 113 9.91 -6.11 8.79
CA GLU A 113 9.13 -7.33 8.63
C GLU A 113 8.27 -7.55 9.88
N ILE A 114 6.97 -7.79 9.69
CA ILE A 114 6.05 -8.05 10.80
C ILE A 114 6.21 -9.51 11.24
N THR A 115 6.94 -9.71 12.35
CA THR A 115 7.19 -11.05 12.91
C THR A 115 6.74 -11.17 14.35
N ASN A 116 6.45 -10.06 15.03
CA ASN A 116 6.02 -10.06 16.43
C ASN A 116 4.51 -10.37 16.52
N GLU A 117 4.20 -11.61 16.89
CA GLU A 117 2.83 -12.10 17.01
C GLU A 117 1.97 -11.39 18.08
N LYS A 118 2.59 -10.60 18.97
CA LYS A 118 1.87 -9.77 19.95
C LYS A 118 0.95 -8.75 19.25
N TYR A 119 1.31 -8.30 18.05
CA TYR A 119 0.58 -7.32 17.27
C TYR A 119 -0.21 -7.94 16.13
N MET A 120 -0.50 -9.24 16.22
CA MET A 120 -1.33 -9.99 15.27
C MET A 120 -2.61 -10.50 15.91
N LYS A 121 -3.67 -10.66 15.13
CA LYS A 121 -4.91 -11.33 15.57
C LYS A 121 -4.76 -12.84 15.44
N LYS A 122 -5.01 -13.58 16.53
CA LYS A 122 -4.89 -15.05 16.57
C LYS A 122 -6.25 -15.74 16.56
N PRO A 123 -6.35 -16.96 15.98
CA PRO A 123 -5.29 -17.66 15.24
C PRO A 123 -5.03 -17.02 13.87
N ILE A 124 -3.77 -17.06 13.42
CA ILE A 124 -3.40 -16.53 12.11
C ILE A 124 -3.88 -17.51 11.04
N SER A 125 -4.74 -17.03 10.14
CA SER A 125 -5.25 -17.80 9.00
C SER A 125 -4.21 -17.82 7.86
N PRO A 126 -4.01 -18.94 7.18
CA PRO A 126 -3.11 -18.99 6.03
C PRO A 126 -3.63 -18.23 4.80
N ILE A 127 -4.88 -17.79 4.81
CA ILE A 127 -5.52 -17.13 3.67
C ILE A 127 -6.07 -15.73 3.98
N PHE A 128 -5.92 -15.21 5.22
CA PHE A 128 -6.51 -13.92 5.56
C PHE A 128 -5.55 -13.03 6.37
N HIS A 129 -4.34 -12.80 5.86
CA HIS A 129 -3.34 -11.93 6.50
C HIS A 129 -3.79 -10.46 6.58
N GLY A 130 -4.74 -10.03 5.73
CA GLY A 130 -5.37 -8.71 5.85
C GLY A 130 -5.99 -8.49 7.22
N ARG A 131 -6.77 -9.48 7.71
CA ARG A 131 -7.41 -9.49 9.03
C ARG A 131 -6.42 -9.71 10.16
N ASP A 132 -5.48 -10.65 9.97
CA ASP A 132 -4.72 -11.19 11.09
C ASP A 132 -3.37 -10.49 11.31
N ILE A 133 -2.82 -9.85 10.26
CA ILE A 133 -1.48 -9.26 10.29
C ILE A 133 -1.50 -7.77 9.91
N PHE A 134 -2.01 -7.43 8.72
CA PHE A 134 -1.84 -6.08 8.18
C PHE A 134 -2.70 -5.03 8.87
N THR A 135 -4.00 -5.31 9.01
CA THR A 135 -4.90 -4.39 9.72
C THR A 135 -4.56 -4.23 11.20
N PRO A 136 -4.26 -5.32 11.96
CA PRO A 136 -3.77 -5.18 13.32
C PRO A 136 -2.51 -4.32 13.42
N ALA A 137 -1.53 -4.52 12.53
CA ALA A 137 -0.30 -3.73 12.54
C ALA A 137 -0.58 -2.23 12.34
N ALA A 138 -1.45 -1.87 11.37
CA ALA A 138 -1.87 -0.49 11.15
C ALA A 138 -2.56 0.10 12.40
N ALA A 139 -3.45 -0.65 13.01
CA ALA A 139 -4.19 -0.19 14.19
C ALA A 139 -3.28 0.00 15.42
N TYR A 140 -2.34 -0.91 15.68
CA TYR A 140 -1.37 -0.73 16.76
C TYR A 140 -0.40 0.42 16.51
N LEU A 141 0.09 0.61 15.26
CA LEU A 141 0.88 1.79 14.89
C LEU A 141 0.10 3.07 15.15
N SER A 142 -1.19 3.10 14.81
CA SER A 142 -2.05 4.26 14.99
C SER A 142 -2.33 4.60 16.47
N LYS A 143 -2.11 3.63 17.39
CA LYS A 143 -2.08 3.83 18.85
C LYS A 143 -0.73 4.29 19.38
N GLY A 144 0.28 4.45 18.52
CA GLY A 144 1.61 4.92 18.90
C GLY A 144 2.62 3.81 19.21
N VAL A 145 2.33 2.55 18.89
CA VAL A 145 3.34 1.49 18.95
C VAL A 145 4.45 1.81 17.94
N LYS A 146 5.69 1.74 18.37
CA LYS A 146 6.84 2.06 17.52
C LYS A 146 7.07 0.98 16.47
N ILE A 147 7.39 1.37 15.25
CA ILE A 147 7.60 0.44 14.12
C ILE A 147 8.61 -0.68 14.45
N GLY A 148 9.65 -0.40 15.21
CA GLY A 148 10.67 -1.40 15.60
C GLY A 148 10.16 -2.51 16.50
N GLU A 149 8.97 -2.36 17.12
CA GLU A 149 8.38 -3.39 17.94
C GLU A 149 7.70 -4.52 17.14
N PHE A 150 7.43 -4.29 15.86
CA PHE A 150 6.74 -5.26 15.01
C PHE A 150 7.64 -6.39 14.52
N GLY A 151 8.96 -6.22 14.54
CA GLY A 151 9.87 -7.28 14.15
C GLY A 151 11.23 -6.79 13.64
N LYS A 152 11.78 -7.51 12.66
CA LYS A 152 13.13 -7.29 12.15
C LYS A 152 13.15 -6.17 11.12
N GLU A 153 14.11 -5.25 11.24
CA GLU A 153 14.40 -4.25 10.22
C GLU A 153 14.98 -4.89 8.95
N LEU A 154 14.49 -4.47 7.80
CA LEU A 154 14.95 -4.88 6.48
C LEU A 154 15.62 -3.69 5.77
N LYS A 155 16.55 -4.00 4.88
CA LYS A 155 17.10 -2.99 3.96
C LYS A 155 16.17 -2.80 2.77
N PRO A 156 16.02 -1.58 2.23
CA PRO A 156 15.17 -1.34 1.04
C PRO A 156 15.53 -2.20 -0.17
N GLU A 157 16.80 -2.56 -0.31
CA GLU A 157 17.31 -3.39 -1.42
C GLU A 157 16.89 -4.86 -1.33
N GLU A 158 16.42 -5.30 -0.14
CA GLU A 158 15.91 -6.66 0.09
C GLU A 158 14.45 -6.83 -0.32
N LEU A 159 13.75 -5.71 -0.61
CA LEU A 159 12.32 -5.73 -0.95
C LEU A 159 12.07 -6.22 -2.36
N ALA A 160 10.89 -6.79 -2.56
CA ALA A 160 10.40 -7.10 -3.89
C ALA A 160 10.34 -5.84 -4.75
N LYS A 161 10.72 -5.95 -6.03
CA LYS A 161 10.69 -4.83 -6.98
C LYS A 161 9.27 -4.35 -7.22
N ALA A 162 9.14 -3.08 -7.54
CA ALA A 162 7.87 -2.50 -7.99
C ALA A 162 7.31 -3.30 -9.18
N PRO A 163 5.97 -3.43 -9.29
CA PRO A 163 5.37 -4.20 -10.38
C PRO A 163 5.53 -3.53 -11.75
N TYR A 164 5.89 -2.25 -11.77
CA TYR A 164 6.23 -1.50 -12.99
C TYR A 164 7.40 -0.56 -12.73
N GLU A 165 8.15 -0.31 -13.79
CA GLU A 165 9.22 0.68 -13.82
C GLU A 165 8.64 2.06 -14.13
N GLU A 166 9.42 3.11 -13.85
CA GLU A 166 9.06 4.46 -14.27
C GLU A 166 9.14 4.58 -15.80
N ALA A 167 8.44 5.57 -16.35
CA ALA A 167 8.55 5.91 -17.76
C ALA A 167 9.97 6.40 -18.07
N ILE A 168 10.49 5.99 -19.24
CA ILE A 168 11.80 6.43 -19.73
C ILE A 168 11.57 7.67 -20.60
N THR A 169 12.23 8.77 -20.25
CA THR A 169 12.17 10.03 -21.02
C THR A 169 13.44 10.15 -21.87
N GLU A 170 13.26 10.29 -23.17
CA GLU A 170 14.25 10.70 -24.15
C GLU A 170 13.98 12.16 -24.56
N GLU A 171 14.82 12.75 -25.42
CA GLU A 171 14.73 14.20 -25.75
C GLU A 171 13.34 14.65 -26.23
N ASP A 172 12.66 13.84 -27.05
CA ASP A 172 11.36 14.17 -27.65
C ASP A 172 10.28 13.09 -27.44
N LYS A 173 10.59 12.07 -26.62
CA LYS A 173 9.72 10.90 -26.44
C LYS A 173 9.68 10.43 -25.02
N ILE A 174 8.53 9.87 -24.65
CA ILE A 174 8.35 9.16 -23.38
C ILE A 174 7.88 7.74 -23.69
N HIS A 175 8.68 6.76 -23.27
CA HIS A 175 8.29 5.36 -23.31
C HIS A 175 7.58 5.00 -22.02
N ALA A 176 6.29 4.74 -22.10
CA ALA A 176 5.43 4.50 -20.96
C ALA A 176 4.63 3.21 -21.11
N LYS A 177 4.13 2.70 -19.98
CA LYS A 177 3.21 1.57 -19.92
C LYS A 177 1.82 2.02 -19.51
N ILE A 178 0.79 1.43 -20.11
CA ILE A 178 -0.59 1.57 -19.66
C ILE A 178 -0.74 0.75 -18.38
N ILE A 179 -1.03 1.43 -17.27
CA ILE A 179 -1.24 0.82 -15.95
C ILE A 179 -2.68 0.34 -15.82
N SER A 180 -3.64 1.16 -16.28
CA SER A 180 -5.05 0.83 -16.25
C SER A 180 -5.83 1.63 -17.28
N ILE A 181 -7.03 1.15 -17.62
CA ILE A 181 -7.99 1.85 -18.45
C ILE A 181 -9.27 1.99 -17.60
N ASN A 182 -9.76 3.22 -17.43
CA ASN A 182 -10.98 3.42 -16.66
C ASN A 182 -12.24 3.13 -17.52
N LYS A 183 -13.42 3.15 -16.90
CA LYS A 183 -14.71 2.87 -17.57
C LYS A 183 -15.08 3.87 -18.68
N PHE A 184 -14.40 4.98 -18.78
CA PHE A 184 -14.59 6.01 -19.82
C PHE A 184 -13.57 5.88 -20.95
N GLY A 185 -12.68 4.89 -20.91
CA GLY A 185 -11.63 4.68 -21.90
C GLY A 185 -10.37 5.50 -21.67
N SER A 186 -10.26 6.26 -20.57
CA SER A 186 -9.05 7.03 -20.26
C SER A 186 -7.92 6.09 -19.86
N LEU A 187 -6.74 6.30 -20.45
CA LEU A 187 -5.53 5.55 -20.16
C LEU A 187 -4.80 6.17 -18.96
N HIS A 188 -4.46 5.34 -18.00
CA HIS A 188 -3.58 5.73 -16.90
C HIS A 188 -2.19 5.16 -17.19
N LEU A 189 -1.20 6.05 -17.28
CA LEU A 189 0.18 5.73 -17.64
C LEU A 189 1.09 5.83 -16.40
N ASN A 190 2.26 5.18 -16.45
CA ASN A 190 3.32 5.29 -15.43
C ASN A 190 4.16 6.59 -15.56
N ILE A 191 3.66 7.60 -16.27
CA ILE A 191 4.34 8.89 -16.46
C ILE A 191 4.11 9.76 -15.22
N THR A 192 5.21 10.29 -14.66
CA THR A 192 5.15 11.31 -13.61
C THR A 192 5.15 12.72 -14.22
N HIS A 193 4.66 13.72 -13.48
CA HIS A 193 4.75 15.13 -13.92
C HIS A 193 6.20 15.50 -14.25
N SER A 194 7.16 15.10 -13.42
CA SER A 194 8.56 15.41 -13.66
C SER A 194 9.13 14.76 -14.94
N ALA A 195 8.64 13.58 -15.31
CA ALA A 195 9.02 12.94 -16.57
C ALA A 195 8.40 13.67 -17.77
N TRP A 196 7.15 14.10 -17.62
CA TRP A 196 6.45 14.90 -18.64
C TRP A 196 7.14 16.26 -18.88
N ASP A 197 7.42 17.01 -17.80
CA ASP A 197 8.03 18.33 -17.88
C ASP A 197 9.44 18.27 -18.51
N LYS A 198 10.20 17.21 -18.27
CA LYS A 198 11.51 17.01 -18.89
C LYS A 198 11.46 16.75 -20.39
N CYS A 199 10.39 16.14 -20.88
CA CYS A 199 10.22 15.85 -22.30
C CYS A 199 9.85 17.10 -23.13
N GLY A 200 9.33 18.16 -22.48
CA GLY A 200 8.88 19.37 -23.20
C GLY A 200 7.67 19.12 -24.12
N ALA A 201 6.99 17.99 -23.98
CA ALA A 201 5.84 17.66 -24.81
C ALA A 201 4.64 18.53 -24.46
N GLU A 202 4.00 19.12 -25.48
CA GLU A 202 2.72 19.80 -25.34
C GLU A 202 1.57 18.83 -25.68
N LEU A 203 0.48 18.91 -24.90
CA LEU A 203 -0.76 18.21 -25.23
C LEU A 203 -1.47 18.98 -26.35
N ASN A 204 -1.51 18.38 -27.53
CA ASN A 204 -2.31 18.89 -28.66
C ASN A 204 -3.74 18.36 -28.58
#